data_dd08475a9ebf1257b2a81f16bd410cb6
#
_entry.id   dd08475a9ebf1257b2a81f16bd410cb6
#
_cell.length_a   1.000
_cell.length_b   1.000
_cell.length_c   1.000
_cell.angle_alpha   90.00
_cell.angle_beta   90.00
_cell.angle_gamma   90.00
#
_symmetry.space_group_name_H-M   'P 1'
#
loop_
_entity.id
_entity.type
_entity.pdbx_description
1 polymer ?
#
loop_
_entity_poly.entity_id
_entity_poly.type
_entity_poly.pdbx_seq_one_letter_code
_entity_poly.pdbx_strand_id
1 'polypeptide(L)'
;MFHFNPEVLSIDKLIGEISECEDELKTLDDMVIESRIIHLPIAFEDSETKKAVEKYNQMIRSDAPNIINGYNLEYIAICNGVTVAEVKKMLMATEWFNSGCGFWPGGGFVWPLDPRCAIVVPKYNPPRTWAPEGTVGLGGPCVFTYTTPTGGGYQVMGRTIPTFQFAMKHP
;
A
#
# COMPACT_ATOMS: atom_id res chain seq x y z
N MET A 1 3.45 14.96 -8.53
CA MET A 1 2.25 15.83 -8.39
C MET A 1 2.71 17.27 -8.56
N PHE A 2 2.07 18.01 -9.44
CA PHE A 2 2.38 19.42 -9.68
C PHE A 2 1.28 20.28 -9.07
N HIS A 3 1.67 21.31 -8.32
CA HIS A 3 0.76 22.33 -7.80
C HIS A 3 1.02 23.62 -8.57
N PHE A 4 0.03 24.16 -9.23
CA PHE A 4 0.14 25.39 -10.00
C PHE A 4 -1.09 26.26 -9.85
N ASN A 5 -0.94 27.58 -10.10
CA ASN A 5 -2.06 28.49 -10.13
C ASN A 5 -2.56 28.62 -11.59
N PRO A 6 -3.77 28.15 -11.92
CA PRO A 6 -4.30 28.18 -13.27
C PRO A 6 -4.58 29.60 -13.81
N GLU A 7 -4.63 30.62 -12.94
CA GLU A 7 -4.75 32.02 -13.35
C GLU A 7 -3.42 32.61 -13.87
N VAL A 8 -2.28 31.97 -13.50
CA VAL A 8 -0.93 32.42 -13.88
C VAL A 8 -0.34 31.54 -14.96
N LEU A 9 -0.58 30.24 -14.91
CA LEU A 9 -0.04 29.25 -15.83
C LEU A 9 -1.19 28.39 -16.37
N SER A 10 -1.37 28.37 -17.71
CA SER A 10 -2.36 27.46 -18.31
C SER A 10 -1.91 26.01 -18.24
N ILE A 11 -2.87 25.08 -18.24
CA ILE A 11 -2.59 23.64 -18.23
C ILE A 11 -1.77 23.21 -19.45
N ASP A 12 -2.05 23.77 -20.63
CA ASP A 12 -1.33 23.43 -21.87
C ASP A 12 0.13 23.88 -21.80
N LYS A 13 0.40 25.06 -21.23
CA LYS A 13 1.77 25.53 -21.04
C LYS A 13 2.52 24.66 -20.02
N LEU A 14 1.86 24.28 -18.91
CA LEU A 14 2.44 23.37 -17.92
C LEU A 14 2.78 22.00 -18.54
N ILE A 15 1.87 21.45 -19.35
CA ILE A 15 2.12 20.18 -20.06
C ILE A 15 3.31 20.33 -21.02
N GLY A 16 3.40 21.44 -21.76
CA GLY A 16 4.54 21.72 -22.67
C GLY A 16 5.87 21.72 -21.90
N GLU A 17 5.96 22.49 -20.82
CA GLU A 17 7.17 22.56 -19.98
C GLU A 17 7.56 21.18 -19.37
N ILE A 18 6.57 20.39 -18.94
CA ILE A 18 6.82 19.03 -18.44
C ILE A 18 7.35 18.12 -19.55
N SER A 19 6.77 18.20 -20.77
CA SER A 19 7.21 17.37 -21.89
C SER A 19 8.64 17.73 -22.33
N GLU A 20 9.02 19.00 -22.30
CA GLU A 20 10.39 19.45 -22.59
C GLU A 20 11.36 18.85 -21.54
N CYS A 21 11.02 18.89 -20.24
CA CYS A 21 11.81 18.27 -19.18
C CYS A 21 11.92 16.74 -19.36
N GLU A 22 10.83 16.06 -19.75
CA GLU A 22 10.84 14.63 -20.02
C GLU A 22 11.76 14.28 -21.20
N ASP A 23 11.76 15.08 -22.25
CA ASP A 23 12.64 14.87 -23.41
C ASP A 23 14.11 15.05 -23.04
N GLU A 24 14.45 16.01 -22.20
CA GLU A 24 15.80 16.17 -21.64
C GLU A 24 16.21 14.96 -20.78
N LEU A 25 15.28 14.40 -20.00
CA LEU A 25 15.54 13.24 -19.12
C LEU A 25 15.71 11.93 -19.89
N LYS A 26 15.16 11.78 -21.10
CA LYS A 26 15.37 10.58 -21.94
C LYS A 26 16.84 10.30 -22.26
N THR A 27 17.71 11.28 -22.12
CA THR A 27 19.17 11.12 -22.29
C THR A 27 19.87 10.59 -21.04
N LEU A 28 19.15 10.34 -19.95
CA LEU A 28 19.67 9.92 -18.65
C LEU A 28 19.42 8.43 -18.33
N ASP A 29 19.35 7.59 -19.36
CA ASP A 29 19.10 6.14 -19.21
C ASP A 29 20.10 5.44 -18.26
N ASP A 30 21.30 6.01 -18.10
CA ASP A 30 22.35 5.52 -17.20
C ASP A 30 22.37 6.22 -15.83
N MET A 31 21.37 7.03 -15.51
CA MET A 31 21.34 7.76 -14.24
C MET A 31 21.12 6.80 -13.07
N VAL A 32 22.09 6.76 -12.16
CA VAL A 32 22.00 6.04 -10.89
C VAL A 32 21.50 6.99 -9.81
N ILE A 33 20.36 6.67 -9.22
CA ILE A 33 19.80 7.40 -8.08
C ILE A 33 20.10 6.63 -6.81
N GLU A 34 20.73 7.30 -5.84
CA GLU A 34 20.92 6.70 -4.52
C GLU A 34 19.58 6.37 -3.88
N SER A 35 19.46 5.15 -3.38
CA SER A 35 18.27 4.68 -2.68
C SER A 35 18.67 3.92 -1.40
N ARG A 36 17.67 3.56 -0.59
CA ARG A 36 17.88 2.78 0.63
C ARG A 36 16.85 1.67 0.73
N ILE A 37 17.26 0.54 1.31
CA ILE A 37 16.37 -0.56 1.67
C ILE A 37 15.99 -0.40 3.13
N ILE A 38 14.68 -0.44 3.42
CA ILE A 38 14.15 -0.39 4.77
C ILE A 38 13.49 -1.73 5.08
N HIS A 39 13.96 -2.41 6.13
CA HIS A 39 13.39 -3.66 6.59
C HIS A 39 12.30 -3.39 7.63
N LEU A 40 11.06 -3.76 7.32
CA LEU A 40 9.92 -3.63 8.22
C LEU A 40 9.46 -5.01 8.67
N PRO A 41 9.43 -5.31 9.98
CA PRO A 41 8.85 -6.55 10.46
C PRO A 41 7.34 -6.54 10.24
N ILE A 42 6.72 -7.68 10.00
CA ILE A 42 5.27 -7.82 9.90
C ILE A 42 4.76 -8.93 10.82
N ALA A 43 3.78 -8.61 11.67
CA ALA A 43 2.98 -9.56 12.40
C ALA A 43 1.70 -9.83 11.59
N PHE A 44 1.64 -10.98 10.95
CA PHE A 44 0.45 -11.38 10.19
C PHE A 44 -0.69 -11.74 11.14
N GLU A 45 -1.92 -11.42 10.76
CA GLU A 45 -3.15 -11.82 11.49
C GLU A 45 -3.11 -11.41 12.97
N ASP A 46 -2.57 -10.23 13.27
CA ASP A 46 -2.47 -9.73 14.63
C ASP A 46 -3.85 -9.33 15.22
N SER A 47 -3.90 -9.22 16.54
CA SER A 47 -5.15 -8.96 17.27
C SER A 47 -5.76 -7.58 16.98
N GLU A 48 -4.96 -6.57 16.66
CA GLU A 48 -5.47 -5.23 16.39
C GLU A 48 -6.08 -5.12 14.99
N THR A 49 -5.46 -5.76 13.99
CA THR A 49 -6.08 -5.85 12.66
C THR A 49 -7.33 -6.71 12.67
N LYS A 50 -7.39 -7.77 13.52
CA LYS A 50 -8.60 -8.54 13.74
C LYS A 50 -9.77 -7.67 14.24
N LYS A 51 -9.53 -6.77 15.19
CA LYS A 51 -10.55 -5.82 15.67
C LYS A 51 -11.09 -4.92 14.54
N ALA A 52 -10.24 -4.50 13.60
CA ALA A 52 -10.67 -3.71 12.45
C ALA A 52 -11.59 -4.50 11.52
N VAL A 53 -11.29 -5.77 11.29
CA VAL A 53 -12.11 -6.69 10.50
C VAL A 53 -13.44 -6.99 11.19
N GLU A 54 -13.41 -7.28 12.48
CA GLU A 54 -14.61 -7.51 13.30
C GLU A 54 -15.54 -6.30 13.33
N LYS A 55 -14.97 -5.10 13.54
CA LYS A 55 -15.73 -3.84 13.51
C LYS A 55 -16.41 -3.61 12.15
N TYR A 56 -15.71 -3.90 11.06
CA TYR A 56 -16.29 -3.82 9.72
C TYR A 56 -17.47 -4.79 9.57
N ASN A 57 -17.29 -6.04 9.97
CA ASN A 57 -18.31 -7.07 9.87
C ASN A 57 -19.57 -6.74 10.68
N GLN A 58 -19.39 -6.15 11.87
CA GLN A 58 -20.51 -5.78 12.75
C GLN A 58 -21.25 -4.53 12.30
N MET A 59 -20.55 -3.53 11.77
CA MET A 59 -21.10 -2.18 11.58
C MET A 59 -21.37 -1.81 10.13
N ILE A 60 -20.74 -2.50 9.16
CA ILE A 60 -20.80 -2.10 7.76
C ILE A 60 -21.35 -3.21 6.89
N ARG A 61 -20.78 -4.42 6.96
CA ARG A 61 -21.19 -5.53 6.11
C ARG A 61 -20.96 -6.87 6.80
N SER A 62 -22.04 -7.46 7.32
CA SER A 62 -22.01 -8.72 8.06
C SER A 62 -21.78 -9.96 7.18
N ASP A 63 -22.09 -9.87 5.89
CA ASP A 63 -21.94 -10.93 4.88
C ASP A 63 -20.70 -10.72 3.99
N ALA A 64 -19.68 -10.01 4.48
CA ALA A 64 -18.50 -9.67 3.71
C ALA A 64 -17.71 -10.93 3.27
N PRO A 65 -17.59 -11.21 1.96
CA PRO A 65 -16.97 -12.45 1.48
C PRO A 65 -15.45 -12.50 1.69
N ASN A 66 -14.86 -11.36 1.97
CA ASN A 66 -13.42 -11.20 2.20
C ASN A 66 -13.01 -11.43 3.67
N ILE A 67 -13.97 -11.78 4.54
CA ILE A 67 -13.71 -12.08 5.95
C ILE A 67 -13.88 -13.59 6.16
N ILE A 68 -12.77 -14.28 6.33
CA ILE A 68 -12.73 -15.71 6.58
C ILE A 68 -11.96 -15.94 7.88
N ASN A 69 -12.56 -16.65 8.84
CA ASN A 69 -11.99 -16.90 10.16
C ASN A 69 -11.58 -15.61 10.91
N GLY A 70 -12.25 -14.48 10.62
CA GLY A 70 -11.95 -13.17 11.23
C GLY A 70 -10.76 -12.43 10.64
N TYR A 71 -10.25 -12.86 9.46
CA TYR A 71 -9.10 -12.26 8.78
C TYR A 71 -9.31 -12.15 7.26
N ASN A 72 -8.39 -11.50 6.56
CA ASN A 72 -8.46 -11.35 5.10
C ASN A 72 -7.44 -12.23 4.34
N LEU A 73 -6.44 -12.81 5.01
CA LEU A 73 -5.37 -13.56 4.32
C LEU A 73 -5.89 -14.77 3.54
N GLU A 74 -6.88 -15.48 4.08
CA GLU A 74 -7.50 -16.61 3.38
C GLU A 74 -8.20 -16.15 2.09
N TYR A 75 -8.89 -15.01 2.14
CA TYR A 75 -9.52 -14.42 0.94
C TYR A 75 -8.48 -14.01 -0.10
N ILE A 76 -7.36 -13.41 0.32
CA ILE A 76 -6.23 -13.08 -0.57
C ILE A 76 -5.69 -14.36 -1.22
N ALA A 77 -5.50 -15.42 -0.45
CA ALA A 77 -5.02 -16.71 -0.93
C ALA A 77 -5.96 -17.31 -1.98
N ILE A 78 -7.26 -17.33 -1.71
CA ILE A 78 -8.28 -17.82 -2.65
C ILE A 78 -8.27 -17.02 -3.96
N CYS A 79 -8.20 -15.68 -3.89
CA CYS A 79 -8.17 -14.82 -5.08
C CYS A 79 -6.96 -15.08 -5.98
N ASN A 80 -5.87 -15.61 -5.44
CA ASN A 80 -4.63 -15.89 -6.18
C ASN A 80 -4.40 -17.39 -6.44
N GLY A 81 -5.29 -18.27 -6.00
CA GLY A 81 -5.16 -19.71 -6.19
C GLY A 81 -3.99 -20.34 -5.43
N VAL A 82 -3.60 -19.76 -4.29
CA VAL A 82 -2.48 -20.18 -3.45
C VAL A 82 -2.92 -20.38 -2.00
N THR A 83 -2.05 -20.90 -1.15
CA THR A 83 -2.28 -21.03 0.29
C THR A 83 -1.90 -19.75 1.05
N VAL A 84 -2.41 -19.56 2.26
CA VAL A 84 -2.01 -18.45 3.15
C VAL A 84 -0.50 -18.48 3.43
N ALA A 85 0.10 -19.66 3.56
CA ALA A 85 1.54 -19.80 3.75
C ALA A 85 2.33 -19.29 2.53
N GLU A 86 1.83 -19.56 1.32
CA GLU A 86 2.43 -19.06 0.08
C GLU A 86 2.26 -17.53 -0.05
N VAL A 87 1.10 -16.96 0.29
CA VAL A 87 0.92 -15.50 0.35
C VAL A 87 1.97 -14.86 1.25
N LYS A 88 2.13 -15.36 2.48
CA LYS A 88 3.14 -14.87 3.42
C LYS A 88 4.56 -15.02 2.87
N LYS A 89 4.87 -16.15 2.22
CA LYS A 89 6.16 -16.40 1.58
C LYS A 89 6.42 -15.43 0.43
N MET A 90 5.45 -15.21 -0.46
CA MET A 90 5.57 -14.28 -1.60
C MET A 90 5.82 -12.86 -1.12
N LEU A 91 5.11 -12.39 -0.08
CA LEU A 91 5.31 -11.07 0.51
C LEU A 91 6.73 -10.87 1.04
N MET A 92 7.36 -11.90 1.57
CA MET A 92 8.70 -11.86 2.17
C MET A 92 9.84 -12.22 1.19
N ALA A 93 9.53 -12.76 0.02
CA ALA A 93 10.52 -13.28 -0.91
C ALA A 93 11.09 -12.23 -1.88
N THR A 94 10.55 -11.04 -1.90
CA THR A 94 10.97 -9.96 -2.81
C THR A 94 11.18 -8.66 -2.05
N GLU A 95 11.96 -7.77 -2.64
CA GLU A 95 11.98 -6.36 -2.29
C GLU A 95 10.77 -5.67 -2.91
N TRP A 96 10.33 -4.58 -2.27
CA TRP A 96 9.16 -3.81 -2.65
C TRP A 96 9.59 -2.39 -3.03
N PHE A 97 9.34 -2.00 -4.25
CA PHE A 97 9.63 -0.65 -4.75
C PHE A 97 8.55 0.33 -4.28
N ASN A 98 8.95 1.37 -3.55
CA ASN A 98 8.07 2.48 -3.20
C ASN A 98 7.95 3.45 -4.38
N SER A 99 6.84 3.41 -5.08
CA SER A 99 6.58 4.28 -6.24
C SER A 99 6.15 5.70 -5.85
N GLY A 100 5.83 5.93 -4.59
CA GLY A 100 5.40 7.23 -4.10
C GLY A 100 4.75 7.16 -2.73
N CYS A 101 4.71 8.32 -2.08
CA CYS A 101 4.00 8.51 -0.82
C CYS A 101 2.71 9.28 -1.05
N GLY A 102 1.65 8.87 -0.40
CA GLY A 102 0.36 9.54 -0.51
C GLY A 102 -0.70 8.91 0.36
N PHE A 103 -1.95 9.33 0.17
CA PHE A 103 -3.10 8.97 0.98
C PHE A 103 -2.97 9.50 2.43
N TRP A 104 -1.89 9.15 3.12
CA TRP A 104 -1.49 9.70 4.42
C TRP A 104 0.00 10.02 4.43
N PRO A 105 0.45 11.04 5.19
CA PRO A 105 1.87 11.36 5.32
C PRO A 105 2.69 10.13 5.75
N GLY A 106 3.77 9.86 5.03
CA GLY A 106 4.65 8.71 5.27
C GLY A 106 4.10 7.36 4.80
N GLY A 107 2.88 7.31 4.26
CA GLY A 107 2.33 6.09 3.64
C GLY A 107 2.95 5.83 2.28
N GLY A 108 3.54 4.66 2.08
CA GLY A 108 4.14 4.24 0.83
C GLY A 108 3.26 3.28 0.04
N PHE A 109 3.10 3.55 -1.26
CA PHE A 109 2.53 2.60 -2.20
C PHE A 109 3.64 1.76 -2.79
N VAL A 110 3.67 0.49 -2.44
CA VAL A 110 4.78 -0.38 -2.81
C VAL A 110 4.34 -1.54 -3.71
N TRP A 111 5.23 -1.90 -4.63
CA TRP A 111 5.05 -2.92 -5.66
C TRP A 111 6.18 -3.92 -5.60
N PRO A 112 5.92 -5.22 -5.82
CA PRO A 112 6.99 -6.22 -5.78
C PRO A 112 7.96 -6.02 -6.94
N LEU A 113 9.26 -6.08 -6.68
CA LEU A 113 10.28 -6.07 -7.73
C LEU A 113 10.32 -7.38 -8.51
N ASP A 114 10.04 -8.51 -7.85
CA ASP A 114 9.89 -9.79 -8.54
C ASP A 114 8.41 -9.99 -8.94
N PRO A 115 8.07 -9.97 -10.23
CA PRO A 115 6.69 -10.13 -10.69
C PRO A 115 6.08 -11.49 -10.32
N ARG A 116 6.89 -12.50 -10.03
CA ARG A 116 6.42 -13.81 -9.55
C ARG A 116 5.84 -13.75 -8.13
N CYS A 117 6.17 -12.70 -7.39
CA CYS A 117 5.65 -12.41 -6.06
C CYS A 117 4.44 -11.48 -6.08
N ALA A 118 3.94 -11.10 -7.26
CA ALA A 118 2.76 -10.26 -7.38
C ALA A 118 1.51 -11.04 -6.95
N ILE A 119 0.80 -10.49 -5.98
CA ILE A 119 -0.50 -10.96 -5.51
C ILE A 119 -1.52 -9.84 -5.72
N VAL A 120 -2.74 -10.22 -6.13
CA VAL A 120 -3.79 -9.25 -6.48
C VAL A 120 -5.07 -9.60 -5.74
N VAL A 121 -5.73 -8.60 -5.17
CA VAL A 121 -7.00 -8.82 -4.49
C VAL A 121 -7.92 -7.61 -4.64
N PRO A 122 -9.25 -7.82 -4.80
CA PRO A 122 -10.21 -6.72 -4.79
C PRO A 122 -10.19 -5.98 -3.46
N LYS A 123 -10.47 -4.68 -3.50
CA LYS A 123 -10.62 -3.85 -2.30
C LYS A 123 -11.92 -4.20 -1.55
N TYR A 124 -12.00 -3.80 -0.29
CA TYR A 124 -13.26 -3.78 0.46
C TYR A 124 -14.31 -2.94 -0.26
N ASN A 125 -15.53 -3.42 -0.30
CA ASN A 125 -16.68 -2.68 -0.82
C ASN A 125 -17.91 -2.90 0.11
N PRO A 126 -18.35 -1.83 0.80
CA PRO A 126 -17.73 -0.51 0.95
C PRO A 126 -16.38 -0.57 1.72
N PRO A 127 -15.57 0.50 1.70
CA PRO A 127 -14.30 0.51 2.43
C PRO A 127 -14.52 0.48 3.95
N ARG A 128 -13.51 0.00 4.69
CA ARG A 128 -13.51 0.07 6.16
C ARG A 128 -13.40 1.52 6.63
N THR A 129 -14.05 1.83 7.74
CA THR A 129 -13.97 3.15 8.39
C THR A 129 -12.77 3.31 9.30
N TRP A 130 -12.13 2.19 9.68
CA TRP A 130 -11.01 2.21 10.61
C TRP A 130 -10.08 1.01 10.41
N ALA A 131 -8.80 1.24 10.62
CA ALA A 131 -7.73 0.25 10.83
C ALA A 131 -6.68 0.88 11.77
N PRO A 132 -5.96 0.10 12.58
CA PRO A 132 -4.93 0.61 13.47
C PRO A 132 -3.71 1.12 12.69
N GLU A 133 -2.92 1.99 13.32
CA GLU A 133 -1.61 2.40 12.84
C GLU A 133 -0.71 1.17 12.61
N GLY A 134 0.12 1.23 11.58
CA GLY A 134 1.02 0.14 11.20
C GLY A 134 0.34 -0.97 10.40
N THR A 135 -0.97 -0.88 10.13
CA THR A 135 -1.66 -1.88 9.29
C THR A 135 -0.98 -1.99 7.93
N VAL A 136 -0.68 -3.21 7.54
CA VAL A 136 -0.19 -3.56 6.20
C VAL A 136 -1.36 -4.13 5.40
N GLY A 137 -1.70 -3.47 4.32
CA GLY A 137 -2.85 -3.84 3.50
C GLY A 137 -2.48 -4.07 2.03
N LEU A 138 -3.28 -4.87 1.34
CA LEU A 138 -3.18 -5.16 -0.09
C LEU A 138 -4.46 -4.72 -0.80
N GLY A 139 -4.31 -3.98 -1.89
CA GLY A 139 -5.44 -3.56 -2.72
C GLY A 139 -5.06 -3.46 -4.19
N GLY A 140 -5.72 -4.26 -5.06
CA GLY A 140 -5.13 -4.57 -6.35
C GLY A 140 -3.78 -5.27 -6.13
N PRO A 141 -2.74 -4.96 -6.89
CA PRO A 141 -1.39 -5.51 -6.71
C PRO A 141 -0.51 -4.67 -5.75
N CYS A 142 -1.05 -3.61 -5.16
CA CYS A 142 -0.30 -2.64 -4.37
C CYS A 142 -0.40 -2.95 -2.86
N VAL A 143 0.72 -3.01 -2.19
CA VAL A 143 0.81 -3.04 -0.73
C VAL A 143 0.95 -1.61 -0.21
N PHE A 144 0.28 -1.33 0.91
CA PHE A 144 0.31 -0.04 1.59
C PHE A 144 0.43 -0.21 3.09
N THR A 145 1.25 0.62 3.73
CA THR A 145 1.35 0.70 5.18
C THR A 145 0.64 1.93 5.69
N TYR A 146 -0.32 1.72 6.58
CA TYR A 146 -1.11 2.78 7.21
C TYR A 146 -0.30 3.42 8.34
N THR A 147 0.12 4.65 8.16
CA THR A 147 0.99 5.38 9.11
C THR A 147 0.23 5.98 10.29
N THR A 148 -1.09 5.99 10.23
CA THR A 148 -1.98 6.51 11.27
C THR A 148 -3.27 5.69 11.28
N PRO A 149 -4.00 5.62 12.41
CA PRO A 149 -5.30 4.98 12.44
C PRO A 149 -6.27 5.65 11.47
N THR A 150 -6.77 4.90 10.48
CA THR A 150 -7.63 5.47 9.43
C THR A 150 -8.46 4.40 8.73
N GLY A 151 -9.48 4.83 7.99
CA GLY A 151 -10.23 3.99 7.07
C GLY A 151 -9.45 3.65 5.81
N GLY A 152 -9.97 2.70 5.04
CA GLY A 152 -9.40 2.33 3.75
C GLY A 152 -9.97 1.04 3.18
N GLY A 153 -9.78 0.84 1.88
CA GLY A 153 -10.34 -0.29 1.15
C GLY A 153 -9.42 -1.50 0.99
N TYR A 154 -8.17 -1.44 1.42
CA TYR A 154 -7.22 -2.55 1.24
C TYR A 154 -7.53 -3.73 2.18
N GLN A 155 -7.33 -4.95 1.72
CA GLN A 155 -7.42 -6.13 2.55
C GLN A 155 -6.31 -6.12 3.58
N VAL A 156 -6.63 -6.40 4.85
CA VAL A 156 -5.68 -6.31 5.96
C VAL A 156 -4.93 -7.61 6.09
N MET A 157 -3.60 -7.55 6.04
CA MET A 157 -2.75 -8.75 6.16
C MET A 157 -2.15 -8.92 7.54
N GLY A 158 -1.87 -7.80 8.20
CA GLY A 158 -1.21 -7.78 9.49
C GLY A 158 -0.74 -6.37 9.83
N ARG A 159 0.22 -6.26 10.72
CA ARG A 159 0.71 -4.96 11.21
C ARG A 159 2.22 -4.93 11.34
N THR A 160 2.80 -3.79 10.99
CA THR A 160 4.20 -3.45 11.23
C THR A 160 4.35 -2.45 12.38
N ILE A 161 5.56 -2.05 12.67
CA ILE A 161 5.88 -0.98 13.64
C ILE A 161 5.28 0.37 13.17
N PRO A 162 5.07 1.34 14.07
CA PRO A 162 4.61 2.69 13.73
C PRO A 162 5.62 3.42 12.85
N THR A 163 5.47 3.32 11.53
CA THR A 163 6.44 3.82 10.54
C THR A 163 6.59 5.33 10.55
N PHE A 164 5.50 6.08 10.83
CA PHE A 164 5.56 7.53 10.90
C PHE A 164 6.43 8.02 12.06
N GLN A 165 6.26 7.44 13.24
CA GLN A 165 7.07 7.78 14.42
C GLN A 165 8.54 7.38 14.23
N PHE A 166 8.79 6.27 13.55
CA PHE A 166 10.14 5.83 13.22
C PHE A 166 10.83 6.82 12.29
N ALA A 167 10.18 7.25 11.21
CA ALA A 167 10.72 8.20 10.25
C ALA A 167 10.99 9.59 10.87
N MET A 168 10.18 10.02 11.86
CA MET A 168 10.38 11.27 12.58
C MET A 168 11.57 11.23 13.56
N LYS A 169 11.93 10.05 14.07
CA LYS A 169 13.04 9.85 15.00
C LYS A 169 14.37 9.55 14.31
N HIS A 170 14.30 9.09 13.07
CA HIS A 170 15.46 8.64 12.28
C HIS A 170 15.35 9.21 10.85
N PRO A 171 15.50 10.56 10.69
CA PRO A 171 15.39 11.23 9.38
C PRO A 171 16.49 10.79 8.40
#